data_ca0cb4cdf350c1d674212349595772d4
#
_entry.id   ca0cb4cdf350c1d674212349595772d4
#
_cell.length_a   1.000
_cell.length_b   1.000
_cell.length_c   1.000
_cell.angle_alpha   90.00
_cell.angle_beta   90.00
_cell.angle_gamma   90.00
#
_symmetry.space_group_name_H-M   'P 1'
#
loop_
_entity.id
_entity.type
_entity.pdbx_description
1 polymer ?
#
loop_
_entity_poly.entity_id
_entity_poly.type
_entity_poly.pdbx_seq_one_letter_code
_entity_poly.pdbx_strand_id
1 'polypeptide(L)'
;AQLRWRWGADVPITVRIPLGGKTRSGPFHANMIESWLLNDPGLLIGFPSNPQDAYDLLLEGSATDDPFILLEHIGLYGLRGGLTGWGDRISQSVDTSIAEQRIRTGTTSIGKARVTRSGRDITIVTWGAMVHVAMSASKMVSREGIEVEVIDLRTLHPLDSTTCVESVN
;
A
#
# COMPACT_ATOMS: atom_id res chain seq x y z
N ALA A 1 16.46 -11.03 4.24
CA ALA A 1 15.37 -11.94 4.59
C ALA A 1 15.89 -13.20 5.32
N GLN A 2 16.76 -14.01 4.72
CA GLN A 2 17.18 -15.29 5.32
C GLN A 2 17.88 -15.14 6.68
N LEU A 3 18.68 -14.12 6.91
CA LEU A 3 19.30 -13.85 8.21
C LEU A 3 18.25 -13.69 9.31
N ARG A 4 17.21 -12.90 9.05
CA ARG A 4 16.12 -12.69 10.00
C ARG A 4 15.30 -13.95 10.21
N TRP A 5 14.82 -14.54 9.12
CA TRP A 5 13.96 -15.72 9.17
C TRP A 5 14.65 -16.96 9.75
N ARG A 6 15.88 -17.25 9.30
CA ARG A 6 16.58 -18.49 9.64
C ARG A 6 17.34 -18.41 10.96
N TRP A 7 17.90 -17.24 11.25
CA TRP A 7 18.84 -17.09 12.37
C TRP A 7 18.31 -16.18 13.48
N GLY A 8 17.14 -15.57 13.30
CA GLY A 8 16.57 -14.61 14.25
C GLY A 8 17.41 -13.34 14.42
N ALA A 9 18.35 -13.08 13.51
CA ALA A 9 19.19 -11.88 13.58
C ALA A 9 18.39 -10.63 13.19
N ASP A 10 18.64 -9.51 13.87
CA ASP A 10 18.08 -8.23 13.47
C ASP A 10 18.69 -7.78 12.15
N VAL A 11 17.81 -7.31 11.24
CA VAL A 11 18.20 -6.81 9.92
C VAL A 11 17.44 -5.52 9.64
N PRO A 12 17.75 -4.42 10.33
CA PRO A 12 17.04 -3.14 10.23
C PRO A 12 17.42 -2.41 8.93
N ILE A 13 16.97 -2.94 7.80
CA ILE A 13 17.22 -2.39 6.47
C ILE A 13 15.90 -1.98 5.85
N THR A 14 15.79 -0.71 5.45
CA THR A 14 14.67 -0.20 4.66
C THR A 14 15.11 0.03 3.23
N VAL A 15 14.39 -0.58 2.30
CA VAL A 15 14.65 -0.44 0.86
C VAL A 15 13.42 0.20 0.20
N ARG A 16 13.65 1.27 -0.56
CA ARG A 16 12.61 1.89 -1.38
C ARG A 16 12.80 1.46 -2.83
N ILE A 17 11.73 0.95 -3.45
CA ILE A 17 11.76 0.46 -4.83
C ILE A 17 10.70 1.21 -5.64
N PRO A 18 11.11 2.19 -6.47
CA PRO A 18 10.20 2.78 -7.45
C PRO A 18 9.91 1.76 -8.55
N LEU A 19 8.62 1.58 -8.87
CA LEU A 19 8.17 0.59 -9.85
C LEU A 19 6.85 1.03 -10.52
N GLY A 20 6.36 0.24 -11.46
CA GLY A 20 5.07 0.47 -12.08
C GLY A 20 5.14 1.26 -13.38
N GLY A 21 4.09 1.14 -14.18
CA GLY A 21 3.97 1.72 -15.51
C GLY A 21 3.56 3.19 -15.55
N LYS A 22 3.24 3.64 -16.78
CA LYS A 22 2.75 4.99 -17.14
C LYS A 22 3.77 6.14 -17.14
N THR A 23 5.02 5.87 -16.85
CA THR A 23 6.10 6.87 -16.94
C THR A 23 6.84 6.87 -18.27
N ARG A 24 6.50 5.95 -19.18
CA ARG A 24 7.18 5.73 -20.46
C ARG A 24 8.67 5.36 -20.32
N SER A 25 9.04 4.78 -19.19
CA SER A 25 10.43 4.42 -18.87
C SER A 25 10.86 3.04 -19.44
N GLY A 26 10.01 2.42 -20.25
CA GLY A 26 10.24 1.10 -20.84
C GLY A 26 10.02 -0.06 -19.85
N PRO A 27 10.10 -1.31 -20.33
CA PRO A 27 9.74 -2.48 -19.53
C PRO A 27 10.68 -2.74 -18.35
N PHE A 28 11.94 -2.33 -18.44
CA PHE A 28 12.93 -2.58 -17.39
C PHE A 28 12.69 -1.76 -16.12
N HIS A 29 12.06 -0.58 -16.26
CA HIS A 29 11.77 0.31 -15.14
C HIS A 29 10.30 0.27 -14.68
N ALA A 30 9.47 -0.49 -15.39
CA ALA A 30 8.04 -0.58 -15.15
C ALA A 30 7.62 -1.95 -14.56
N ASN A 31 8.58 -2.82 -14.27
CA ASN A 31 8.29 -4.12 -13.70
C ASN A 31 7.61 -4.00 -12.34
N MET A 32 6.56 -4.80 -12.17
CA MET A 32 5.88 -5.00 -10.89
C MET A 32 6.46 -6.30 -10.30
N ILE A 33 7.29 -6.16 -9.27
CA ILE A 33 8.11 -7.26 -8.74
C ILE A 33 7.63 -7.77 -7.38
N GLU A 34 6.49 -7.31 -6.91
CA GLU A 34 5.94 -7.69 -5.61
C GLU A 34 5.80 -9.21 -5.44
N SER A 35 5.42 -9.93 -6.51
CA SER A 35 5.29 -11.39 -6.46
C SER A 35 6.62 -12.11 -6.22
N TRP A 36 7.74 -11.55 -6.64
CA TRP A 36 9.06 -12.11 -6.37
C TRP A 36 9.44 -11.93 -4.91
N LEU A 37 9.19 -10.74 -4.38
CA LEU A 37 9.51 -10.41 -2.99
C LEU A 37 8.64 -11.18 -2.00
N LEU A 38 7.38 -11.45 -2.34
CA LEU A 38 6.45 -12.20 -1.51
C LEU A 38 6.86 -13.68 -1.33
N ASN A 39 7.70 -14.22 -2.20
CA ASN A 39 8.23 -15.57 -2.07
C ASN A 39 9.43 -15.67 -1.10
N ASP A 40 9.97 -14.54 -0.65
CA ASP A 40 11.12 -14.52 0.27
C ASP A 40 10.65 -14.25 1.70
N PRO A 41 10.65 -15.26 2.59
CA PRO A 41 10.16 -15.11 3.95
C PRO A 41 11.02 -14.14 4.76
N GLY A 42 10.38 -13.41 5.68
CA GLY A 42 11.06 -12.48 6.58
C GLY A 42 11.28 -11.08 6.00
N LEU A 43 10.62 -10.76 4.90
CA LEU A 43 10.52 -9.37 4.42
C LEU A 43 9.18 -8.77 4.87
N LEU A 44 9.20 -7.54 5.34
CA LEU A 44 8.00 -6.72 5.44
C LEU A 44 7.86 -5.92 4.13
N ILE A 45 6.65 -5.87 3.56
CA ILE A 45 6.43 -5.26 2.25
C ILE A 45 5.27 -4.28 2.33
N GLY A 46 5.56 -2.98 2.20
CA GLY A 46 4.58 -1.91 2.09
C GLY A 46 4.38 -1.46 0.65
N PHE A 47 3.15 -1.10 0.31
CA PHE A 47 2.81 -0.56 -1.01
C PHE A 47 1.71 0.51 -0.88
N PRO A 48 2.07 1.75 -0.52
CA PRO A 48 1.12 2.81 -0.25
C PRO A 48 0.39 3.28 -1.51
N SER A 49 -0.83 3.77 -1.32
CA SER A 49 -1.65 4.38 -2.35
C SER A 49 -1.72 5.90 -2.26
N ASN A 50 -1.28 6.50 -1.16
CA ASN A 50 -1.39 7.92 -0.87
C ASN A 50 -0.21 8.45 -0.04
N PRO A 51 -0.01 9.78 0.05
CA PRO A 51 1.11 10.39 0.74
C PRO A 51 1.19 10.08 2.24
N GLN A 52 0.06 10.02 2.94
CA GLN A 52 0.06 9.72 4.38
C GLN A 52 0.56 8.30 4.64
N ASP A 53 0.05 7.32 3.89
CA ASP A 53 0.50 5.94 4.05
C ASP A 53 1.96 5.76 3.62
N ALA A 54 2.41 6.50 2.60
CA ALA A 54 3.81 6.45 2.20
C ALA A 54 4.75 6.95 3.31
N TYR A 55 4.36 8.03 3.99
CA TYR A 55 5.10 8.56 5.12
C TYR A 55 5.06 7.60 6.31
N ASP A 56 3.86 7.17 6.72
CA ASP A 56 3.67 6.32 7.89
C ASP A 56 4.43 5.00 7.74
N LEU A 57 4.24 4.30 6.63
CA LEU A 57 4.88 3.01 6.38
C LEU A 57 6.41 3.13 6.27
N LEU A 58 6.92 4.21 5.65
CA LEU A 58 8.36 4.42 5.57
C LEU A 58 8.98 4.64 6.94
N LEU A 59 8.34 5.48 7.77
CA LEU A 59 8.86 5.80 9.10
C LEU A 59 8.75 4.58 10.04
N GLU A 60 7.59 3.93 10.08
CA GLU A 60 7.36 2.74 10.90
C GLU A 60 8.25 1.58 10.45
N GLY A 61 8.40 1.36 9.13
CA GLY A 61 9.27 0.33 8.58
C GLY A 61 10.76 0.58 8.89
N SER A 62 11.16 1.84 8.96
CA SER A 62 12.54 2.20 9.35
C SER A 62 12.82 2.03 10.84
N ALA A 63 11.77 1.91 11.65
CA ALA A 63 11.88 1.71 13.10
C ALA A 63 11.76 0.23 13.53
N THR A 64 11.62 -0.69 12.57
CA THR A 64 11.56 -2.13 12.86
C THR A 64 12.94 -2.79 12.75
N ASP A 65 13.12 -3.90 13.45
CA ASP A 65 14.30 -4.77 13.35
C ASP A 65 14.23 -5.73 12.15
N ASP A 66 13.13 -5.73 11.43
CA ASP A 66 12.91 -6.55 10.24
C ASP A 66 13.25 -5.80 8.96
N PRO A 67 13.73 -6.50 7.92
CA PRO A 67 13.94 -5.88 6.62
C PRO A 67 12.62 -5.43 6.02
N PHE A 68 12.49 -4.13 5.77
CA PHE A 68 11.28 -3.51 5.22
C PHE A 68 11.52 -3.03 3.79
N ILE A 69 10.59 -3.37 2.90
CA ILE A 69 10.61 -2.93 1.50
C ILE A 69 9.38 -2.06 1.25
N LEU A 70 9.61 -0.81 0.87
CA LEU A 70 8.56 0.10 0.43
C LEU A 70 8.52 0.12 -1.10
N LEU A 71 7.46 -0.44 -1.67
CA LEU A 71 7.18 -0.40 -3.10
C LEU A 71 6.44 0.90 -3.42
N GLU A 72 6.97 1.68 -4.35
CA GLU A 72 6.42 3.00 -4.67
C GLU A 72 6.02 3.06 -6.14
N HIS A 73 4.71 3.11 -6.42
CA HIS A 73 4.26 3.20 -7.80
C HIS A 73 4.59 4.57 -8.38
N ILE A 74 5.51 4.62 -9.36
CA ILE A 74 6.00 5.87 -9.96
C ILE A 74 4.86 6.74 -10.52
N GLY A 75 3.82 6.10 -11.04
CA GLY A 75 2.63 6.82 -11.54
C GLY A 75 1.90 7.63 -10.47
N LEU A 76 2.19 7.42 -9.16
CA LEU A 76 1.66 8.21 -8.06
C LEU A 76 2.54 9.41 -7.72
N TYR A 77 3.79 9.45 -8.21
CA TYR A 77 4.69 10.58 -7.96
C TYR A 77 4.19 11.84 -8.68
N GLY A 78 4.08 12.92 -7.94
CA GLY A 78 3.75 14.22 -8.50
C GLY A 78 2.38 14.29 -9.19
N LEU A 79 1.43 13.42 -8.85
CA LEU A 79 0.07 13.46 -9.36
C LEU A 79 -0.56 14.82 -9.10
N ARG A 80 -0.43 15.69 -10.08
CA ARG A 80 -1.14 16.98 -10.16
C ARG A 80 -2.30 16.84 -11.14
N GLY A 81 -3.40 16.29 -10.69
CA GLY A 81 -4.63 16.18 -11.47
C GLY A 81 -4.43 15.42 -12.80
N GLY A 82 -5.02 14.25 -12.93
CA GLY A 82 -5.20 13.63 -14.22
C GLY A 82 -4.02 12.87 -14.77
N LEU A 83 -3.54 11.83 -14.10
CA LEU A 83 -3.35 10.60 -14.83
C LEU A 83 -4.77 10.23 -15.27
N THR A 84 -5.06 10.43 -16.54
CA THR A 84 -6.37 10.21 -17.13
C THR A 84 -6.95 8.89 -16.68
N GLY A 85 -8.04 8.94 -15.95
CA GLY A 85 -8.76 7.79 -15.43
C GLY A 85 -8.40 7.35 -14.00
N TRP A 86 -7.60 8.07 -13.25
CA TRP A 86 -7.19 7.69 -11.91
C TRP A 86 -7.73 8.62 -10.82
N GLY A 87 -8.93 9.05 -10.88
CA GLY A 87 -9.58 9.79 -9.80
C GLY A 87 -8.96 11.15 -9.50
N ASP A 88 -9.37 11.69 -8.38
CA ASP A 88 -9.02 13.04 -7.92
C ASP A 88 -7.53 13.16 -7.54
N ARG A 89 -7.06 14.41 -7.52
CA ARG A 89 -5.73 14.78 -7.06
C ARG A 89 -5.37 14.10 -5.73
N ILE A 90 -4.22 13.43 -5.67
CA ILE A 90 -3.66 12.88 -4.43
C ILE A 90 -2.78 13.94 -3.74
N SER A 91 -3.19 15.19 -3.72
CA SER A 91 -2.55 16.18 -2.87
C SER A 91 -3.14 16.05 -1.47
N GLN A 92 -2.37 15.58 -0.53
CA GLN A 92 -2.76 15.38 0.85
C GLN A 92 -1.72 16.01 1.76
N SER A 93 -2.18 16.75 2.77
CA SER A 93 -1.31 17.13 3.89
C SER A 93 -0.99 15.87 4.70
N VAL A 94 0.28 15.68 5.00
CA VAL A 94 0.76 14.56 5.82
C VAL A 94 0.81 14.99 7.27
N ASP A 95 0.13 14.26 8.14
CA ASP A 95 0.25 14.40 9.59
C ASP A 95 1.41 13.50 10.07
N THR A 96 2.54 14.12 10.31
CA THR A 96 3.76 13.41 10.74
C THR A 96 3.66 12.83 12.14
N SER A 97 2.78 13.34 12.99
CA SER A 97 2.63 12.90 14.38
C SER A 97 2.05 11.49 14.51
N ILE A 98 1.30 11.03 13.51
CA ILE A 98 0.61 9.72 13.56
C ILE A 98 1.60 8.57 13.66
N ALA A 99 2.55 8.48 12.74
CA ALA A 99 3.56 7.42 12.74
C ALA A 99 4.50 7.53 13.95
N GLU A 100 4.90 8.75 14.30
CA GLU A 100 5.72 9.00 15.49
C GLU A 100 5.03 8.51 16.79
N GLN A 101 3.73 8.74 16.90
CA GLN A 101 2.97 8.27 18.05
C GLN A 101 2.90 6.74 18.06
N ARG A 102 2.66 6.09 16.93
CA ARG A 102 2.63 4.62 16.85
C ARG A 102 3.95 4.00 17.26
N ILE A 103 5.07 4.54 16.78
CA ILE A 103 6.41 4.07 17.16
C ILE A 103 6.62 4.21 18.66
N ARG A 104 6.28 5.36 19.25
CA ARG A 104 6.39 5.59 20.71
C ARG A 104 5.54 4.64 21.55
N THR A 105 4.37 4.24 21.04
CA THR A 105 3.45 3.34 21.75
C THR A 105 3.65 1.87 21.42
N GLY A 106 4.62 1.53 20.56
CA GLY A 106 4.86 0.15 20.14
C GLY A 106 3.74 -0.42 19.26
N THR A 107 2.96 0.45 18.60
CA THR A 107 1.92 0.05 17.64
C THR A 107 2.39 0.33 16.22
N THR A 108 1.75 -0.30 15.22
CA THR A 108 2.13 -0.12 13.82
C THR A 108 0.91 -0.18 12.89
N SER A 109 1.03 0.46 11.74
CA SER A 109 0.11 0.31 10.62
C SER A 109 0.53 -0.80 9.64
N ILE A 110 1.74 -1.33 9.79
CA ILE A 110 2.23 -2.47 9.00
C ILE A 110 1.35 -3.69 9.31
N GLY A 111 0.83 -4.33 8.26
CA GLY A 111 -0.11 -5.44 8.39
C GLY A 111 -1.56 -5.02 8.69
N LYS A 112 -1.91 -3.75 8.47
CA LYS A 112 -3.27 -3.23 8.63
C LYS A 112 -3.78 -2.64 7.32
N ALA A 113 -4.83 -3.26 6.79
CA ALA A 113 -5.56 -2.72 5.65
C ALA A 113 -6.47 -1.56 6.07
N ARG A 114 -6.99 -0.85 5.10
CA ARG A 114 -7.94 0.24 5.33
C ARG A 114 -9.11 0.14 4.37
N VAL A 115 -10.34 0.20 4.91
CA VAL A 115 -11.55 0.41 4.10
C VAL A 115 -11.52 1.87 3.63
N THR A 116 -11.15 2.07 2.36
CA THR A 116 -11.05 3.39 1.73
C THR A 116 -12.42 3.90 1.27
N ARG A 117 -13.31 3.00 0.92
CA ARG A 117 -14.70 3.24 0.61
C ARG A 117 -15.53 2.11 1.17
N SER A 118 -16.58 2.43 1.92
CA SER A 118 -17.57 1.43 2.36
C SER A 118 -18.56 1.12 1.23
N GLY A 119 -19.00 -0.13 1.15
CA GLY A 119 -20.00 -0.61 0.21
C GLY A 119 -20.61 -1.91 0.75
N ARG A 120 -21.62 -2.45 0.05
CA ARG A 120 -22.36 -3.65 0.52
C ARG A 120 -22.62 -4.69 -0.58
N ASP A 121 -22.37 -4.34 -1.84
CA ASP A 121 -22.76 -5.21 -2.96
C ASP A 121 -21.55 -5.95 -3.53
N ILE A 122 -20.37 -5.29 -3.55
CA ILE A 122 -19.11 -5.84 -4.07
C ILE A 122 -17.95 -5.32 -3.22
N THR A 123 -16.98 -6.18 -2.88
CA THR A 123 -15.72 -5.77 -2.26
C THR A 123 -14.56 -5.89 -3.25
N ILE A 124 -13.80 -4.82 -3.41
CA ILE A 124 -12.54 -4.78 -4.18
C ILE A 124 -11.39 -4.67 -3.20
N VAL A 125 -10.54 -5.70 -3.15
CA VAL A 125 -9.29 -5.70 -2.39
C VAL A 125 -8.14 -5.37 -3.33
N THR A 126 -7.36 -4.33 -3.02
CA THR A 126 -6.30 -3.86 -3.91
C THR A 126 -5.23 -3.07 -3.16
N TRP A 127 -4.21 -2.57 -3.86
CA TRP A 127 -3.09 -1.82 -3.29
C TRP A 127 -2.50 -0.81 -4.25
N GLY A 128 -1.69 0.10 -3.75
CA GLY A 128 -0.93 1.06 -4.53
C GLY A 128 -1.79 1.86 -5.51
N ALA A 129 -1.34 1.99 -6.73
CA ALA A 129 -2.03 2.77 -7.75
C ALA A 129 -3.42 2.23 -8.13
N MET A 130 -3.65 0.93 -7.97
CA MET A 130 -4.93 0.30 -8.32
C MET A 130 -6.06 0.70 -7.37
N VAL A 131 -5.76 1.20 -6.17
CA VAL A 131 -6.77 1.79 -5.28
C VAL A 131 -7.49 2.94 -5.97
N HIS A 132 -6.78 3.80 -6.69
CA HIS A 132 -7.38 4.93 -7.41
C HIS A 132 -8.24 4.47 -8.59
N VAL A 133 -7.84 3.40 -9.26
CA VAL A 133 -8.64 2.78 -10.34
C VAL A 133 -9.93 2.21 -9.76
N ALA A 134 -9.84 1.46 -8.65
CA ALA A 134 -10.99 0.90 -7.95
C ALA A 134 -11.95 1.99 -7.46
N MET A 135 -11.43 3.08 -6.89
CA MET A 135 -12.23 4.23 -6.46
C MET A 135 -12.97 4.90 -7.63
N SER A 136 -12.29 5.02 -8.79
CA SER A 136 -12.92 5.57 -9.99
C SER A 136 -14.02 4.66 -10.53
N ALA A 137 -13.76 3.36 -10.60
CA ALA A 137 -14.74 2.36 -11.01
C ALA A 137 -15.97 2.35 -10.08
N SER A 138 -15.73 2.40 -8.76
CA SER A 138 -16.79 2.45 -7.76
C SER A 138 -17.72 3.67 -7.95
N LYS A 139 -17.15 4.84 -8.26
CA LYS A 139 -17.96 6.03 -8.58
C LYS A 139 -18.80 5.87 -9.84
N MET A 140 -18.32 5.12 -10.83
CA MET A 140 -19.06 4.88 -12.07
C MET A 140 -20.27 3.97 -11.83
N VAL A 141 -20.07 2.82 -11.18
CA VAL A 141 -21.15 1.84 -10.96
C VAL A 141 -22.14 2.27 -9.87
N SER A 142 -21.74 3.17 -8.98
CA SER A 142 -22.66 3.77 -7.98
C SER A 142 -23.84 4.52 -8.63
N ARG A 143 -23.67 5.03 -9.87
CA ARG A 143 -24.75 5.63 -10.65
C ARG A 143 -25.80 4.61 -11.11
N GLU A 144 -25.45 3.33 -11.10
CA GLU A 144 -26.31 2.20 -11.42
C GLU A 144 -26.88 1.54 -10.15
N GLY A 145 -26.63 2.17 -8.98
CA GLY A 145 -27.11 1.69 -7.68
C GLY A 145 -26.27 0.58 -7.04
N ILE A 146 -25.06 0.33 -7.55
CA ILE A 146 -24.13 -0.67 -7.02
C ILE A 146 -23.15 0.01 -6.04
N GLU A 147 -23.19 -0.42 -4.77
CA GLU A 147 -22.31 0.09 -3.73
C GLU A 147 -21.10 -0.82 -3.53
N VAL A 148 -19.94 -0.31 -4.03
CA VAL A 148 -18.66 -1.03 -3.98
C VAL A 148 -17.88 -0.63 -2.75
N GLU A 149 -17.43 -1.61 -1.97
CA GLU A 149 -16.40 -1.42 -0.96
C GLU A 149 -15.02 -1.50 -1.61
N VAL A 150 -14.10 -0.66 -1.15
CA VAL A 150 -12.70 -0.69 -1.58
C VAL A 150 -11.80 -0.81 -0.37
N ILE A 151 -11.06 -1.91 -0.30
CA ILE A 151 -10.05 -2.18 0.73
C ILE A 151 -8.67 -1.93 0.14
N ASP A 152 -7.94 -0.99 0.71
CA ASP A 152 -6.53 -0.74 0.44
C ASP A 152 -5.68 -1.58 1.40
N LEU A 153 -4.95 -2.55 0.89
CA LEU A 153 -4.11 -3.43 1.69
C LEU A 153 -2.97 -2.70 2.38
N ARG A 154 -2.42 -1.64 1.77
CA ARG A 154 -1.30 -0.83 2.28
C ARG A 154 0.00 -1.62 2.46
N THR A 155 -0.10 -2.87 2.94
CA THR A 155 1.00 -3.82 3.07
C THR A 155 0.64 -5.15 2.44
N LEU A 156 1.60 -5.76 1.74
CA LEU A 156 1.43 -7.05 1.10
C LEU A 156 1.95 -8.19 1.98
N HIS A 157 2.91 -7.87 2.86
CA HIS A 157 3.38 -8.78 3.90
C HIS A 157 3.81 -7.97 5.14
N PRO A 158 3.23 -8.26 6.33
CA PRO A 158 2.12 -9.20 6.54
C PRO A 158 0.83 -8.72 5.88
N LEU A 159 0.00 -9.67 5.45
CA LEU A 159 -1.31 -9.40 4.86
C LEU A 159 -2.37 -9.30 5.96
N ASP A 160 -3.19 -8.26 5.93
CA ASP A 160 -4.39 -8.16 6.77
C ASP A 160 -5.55 -8.98 6.18
N SER A 161 -5.48 -10.29 6.35
CA SER A 161 -6.55 -11.18 5.92
C SER A 161 -7.83 -11.01 6.75
N THR A 162 -7.71 -10.57 8.00
CA THR A 162 -8.85 -10.36 8.89
C THR A 162 -9.80 -9.32 8.34
N THR A 163 -9.29 -8.13 8.02
CA THR A 163 -10.11 -7.07 7.41
C THR A 163 -10.77 -7.52 6.10
N CYS A 164 -10.04 -8.29 5.27
CA CYS A 164 -10.60 -8.79 4.01
C CYS A 164 -11.72 -9.81 4.21
N VAL A 165 -11.57 -10.72 5.18
CA VAL A 165 -12.58 -11.77 5.48
C VAL A 165 -13.81 -11.16 6.17
N GLU A 166 -13.62 -10.25 7.11
CA GLU A 166 -14.73 -9.57 7.81
C GLU A 166 -15.60 -8.74 6.86
N SER A 167 -15.01 -8.21 5.79
CA SER A 167 -15.73 -7.43 4.77
C SER A 167 -16.72 -8.27 3.94
N VAL A 168 -16.47 -9.58 3.76
CA VAL A 168 -17.30 -10.44 2.89
C VAL A 168 -18.23 -11.36 3.66
N ASN A 169 -18.23 -11.31 4.99
CA ASN A 169 -19.13 -12.04 5.88
C ASN A 169 -20.27 -11.16 6.39
#